data_be409de655160171de44ef25faecc298
#
_entry.id   be409de655160171de44ef25faecc298
#
_cell.length_a   1.000
_cell.length_b   1.000
_cell.length_c   1.000
_cell.angle_alpha   90.00
_cell.angle_beta   90.00
_cell.angle_gamma   90.00
#
_symmetry.space_group_name_H-M   'P 1'
#
loop_
_entity.id
_entity.type
_entity.pdbx_description
1 polymer ?
#
loop_
_entity_poly.entity_id
_entity_poly.type
_entity_poly.pdbx_seq_one_letter_code
_entity_poly.pdbx_strand_id
1 'polypeptide(L)'
;DPSQIFQIREYREGDRMQRIHWKASARTSQLMVKDYSMPIGLGALLLFDLQVPEESGAVFLDQAIEYGLAILQGFLNQEYPPRAAWYNCRTQNMEQIEIRETEDLYLLTSRLFQAGSYREEILLEEAYKHSYPQDGYSICLRITTDGQWWEDGILKGELTRTGLETEGISV
;
A
#
# COMPACT_ATOMS: atom_id res chain seq x y z
N ASP A 1 -16.68 13.86 -11.56
CA ASP A 1 -16.47 12.69 -10.72
C ASP A 1 -15.93 13.15 -9.37
N PRO A 2 -16.67 13.02 -8.26
CA PRO A 2 -16.24 13.50 -6.94
C PRO A 2 -15.10 12.73 -6.31
N SER A 3 -14.59 11.70 -6.99
CA SER A 3 -13.52 10.84 -6.48
C SER A 3 -12.10 11.30 -6.83
N GLN A 4 -11.93 12.34 -7.63
CA GLN A 4 -10.60 12.85 -7.97
C GLN A 4 -10.18 13.93 -6.97
N ILE A 5 -9.30 13.55 -6.04
CA ILE A 5 -8.62 14.49 -5.16
C ILE A 5 -7.57 15.22 -6.00
N PHE A 6 -7.65 16.53 -6.05
CA PHE A 6 -6.65 17.38 -6.70
C PHE A 6 -6.30 18.56 -5.79
N GLN A 7 -5.09 19.03 -5.89
CA GLN A 7 -4.66 20.31 -5.31
C GLN A 7 -4.77 21.41 -6.35
N ILE A 8 -4.95 22.62 -5.91
CA ILE A 8 -4.94 23.81 -6.78
C ILE A 8 -3.61 24.53 -6.54
N ARG A 9 -2.83 24.69 -7.60
CA ARG A 9 -1.57 25.42 -7.57
C ARG A 9 -1.47 26.42 -8.73
N GLU A 10 -0.53 27.31 -8.67
CA GLU A 10 -0.25 28.23 -9.77
C GLU A 10 0.23 27.49 -11.03
N TYR A 11 -0.20 28.00 -12.18
CA TYR A 11 0.23 27.51 -13.48
C TYR A 11 1.74 27.66 -13.64
N ARG A 12 2.35 26.64 -14.22
CA ARG A 12 3.76 26.65 -14.62
C ARG A 12 3.87 26.37 -16.12
N GLU A 13 4.90 26.91 -16.75
CA GLU A 13 5.17 26.64 -18.15
C GLU A 13 5.33 25.13 -18.40
N GLY A 14 4.52 24.60 -19.35
CA GLY A 14 4.41 23.17 -19.63
C GLY A 14 3.14 22.50 -19.07
N ASP A 15 2.38 23.18 -18.22
CA ASP A 15 1.10 22.65 -17.74
C ASP A 15 0.07 22.61 -18.89
N ARG A 16 -0.74 21.57 -18.91
CA ARG A 16 -1.80 21.42 -19.92
C ARG A 16 -2.94 22.38 -19.64
N MET A 17 -3.35 23.16 -20.64
CA MET A 17 -4.46 24.12 -20.57
C MET A 17 -5.78 23.48 -20.08
N GLN A 18 -5.98 22.20 -20.36
CA GLN A 18 -7.16 21.43 -19.91
C GLN A 18 -7.23 21.27 -18.38
N ARG A 19 -6.14 21.45 -17.67
CA ARG A 19 -6.06 21.38 -16.20
C ARG A 19 -6.34 22.69 -15.50
N ILE A 20 -6.56 23.79 -16.24
CA ILE A 20 -6.83 25.09 -15.63
C ILE A 20 -8.13 25.04 -14.82
N HIS A 21 -8.02 25.48 -13.58
CA HIS A 21 -9.16 25.65 -12.69
C HIS A 21 -9.71 27.05 -12.80
N TRP A 22 -10.59 27.28 -13.77
CA TRP A 22 -11.09 28.61 -14.12
C TRP A 22 -11.70 29.40 -12.95
N LYS A 23 -12.43 28.71 -12.08
CA LYS A 23 -13.05 29.34 -10.90
C LYS A 23 -12.01 29.85 -9.90
N ALA A 24 -10.95 29.11 -9.65
CA ALA A 24 -9.85 29.55 -8.78
C ALA A 24 -9.03 30.64 -9.45
N SER A 25 -8.75 30.52 -10.76
CA SER A 25 -8.03 31.53 -11.53
C SER A 25 -8.75 32.88 -11.50
N ALA A 26 -10.07 32.89 -11.62
CA ALA A 26 -10.88 34.10 -11.54
C ALA A 26 -10.84 34.77 -10.15
N ARG A 27 -10.66 34.00 -9.08
CA ARG A 27 -10.58 34.52 -7.71
C ARG A 27 -9.22 35.08 -7.34
N THR A 28 -8.16 34.48 -7.87
CA THR A 28 -6.78 34.83 -7.50
C THR A 28 -6.13 35.79 -8.49
N SER A 29 -6.77 36.10 -9.61
CA SER A 29 -6.21 36.87 -10.74
C SER A 29 -4.93 36.26 -11.30
N GLN A 30 -4.69 34.99 -11.06
CA GLN A 30 -3.57 34.21 -11.56
C GLN A 30 -4.09 32.91 -12.16
N LEU A 31 -3.39 32.38 -13.17
CA LEU A 31 -3.76 31.08 -13.71
C LEU A 31 -3.49 29.98 -12.69
N MET A 32 -4.55 29.27 -12.31
CA MET A 32 -4.50 28.15 -11.37
C MET A 32 -4.81 26.86 -12.11
N VAL A 33 -4.08 25.82 -11.80
CA VAL A 33 -4.27 24.49 -12.40
C VAL A 33 -4.67 23.47 -11.35
N LYS A 34 -5.47 22.50 -11.80
CA LYS A 34 -5.74 21.29 -11.01
C LYS A 34 -4.49 20.40 -11.08
N ASP A 35 -3.83 20.24 -9.99
CA ASP A 35 -2.73 19.32 -9.87
C ASP A 35 -3.26 17.98 -9.34
N TYR A 36 -3.32 17.01 -10.23
CA TYR A 36 -3.67 15.64 -9.91
C TYR A 36 -2.43 14.83 -9.51
N SER A 37 -1.26 15.46 -9.45
CA SER A 37 -0.12 14.82 -8.83
C SER A 37 -0.48 14.56 -7.38
N MET A 38 -0.55 13.29 -7.03
CA MET A 38 -0.74 12.91 -5.64
C MET A 38 0.35 13.55 -4.80
N PRO A 39 0.04 14.04 -3.59
CA PRO A 39 1.07 14.53 -2.70
C PRO A 39 2.19 13.50 -2.62
N ILE A 40 3.43 13.95 -2.70
CA ILE A 40 4.62 13.11 -2.60
C ILE A 40 4.45 12.21 -1.37
N GLY A 41 4.37 10.90 -1.58
CA GLY A 41 4.23 9.92 -0.50
C GLY A 41 2.92 9.14 -0.44
N LEU A 42 1.97 9.37 -1.36
CA LEU A 42 0.68 8.64 -1.34
C LEU A 42 0.66 7.45 -2.32
N GLY A 43 1.64 6.57 -2.25
CA GLY A 43 1.58 5.26 -2.90
C GLY A 43 0.65 4.28 -2.18
N ALA A 44 0.57 3.06 -2.66
CA ALA A 44 -0.10 1.97 -1.95
C ALA A 44 0.74 1.50 -0.76
N LEU A 45 0.11 1.20 0.36
CA LEU A 45 0.71 0.52 1.50
C LEU A 45 0.18 -0.92 1.55
N LEU A 46 1.08 -1.90 1.56
CA LEU A 46 0.74 -3.29 1.80
C LEU A 46 1.27 -3.72 3.17
N LEU A 47 0.37 -4.07 4.07
CA LEU A 47 0.67 -4.62 5.38
C LEU A 47 0.68 -6.15 5.33
N PHE A 48 1.79 -6.74 5.73
CA PHE A 48 1.92 -8.19 5.93
C PHE A 48 1.58 -8.52 7.37
N ASP A 49 0.42 -9.13 7.57
CA ASP A 49 0.01 -9.63 8.88
C ASP A 49 0.57 -11.04 9.08
N LEU A 50 1.69 -11.12 9.77
CA LEU A 50 2.41 -12.36 10.02
C LEU A 50 1.87 -13.14 11.24
N GLN A 51 0.67 -12.79 11.72
CA GLN A 51 -0.01 -13.53 12.76
C GLN A 51 -0.37 -14.93 12.25
N VAL A 52 -0.03 -15.94 13.01
CA VAL A 52 -0.41 -17.33 12.75
C VAL A 52 -1.34 -17.84 13.84
N PRO A 53 -2.43 -18.53 13.48
CA PRO A 53 -3.29 -19.21 14.45
C PRO A 53 -2.51 -20.25 15.24
N GLU A 54 -2.94 -20.53 16.48
CA GLU A 54 -2.25 -21.47 17.37
C GLU A 54 -2.08 -22.89 16.79
N GLU A 55 -3.02 -23.30 15.92
CA GLU A 55 -3.05 -24.65 15.35
C GLU A 55 -2.44 -24.77 13.96
N SER A 56 -2.01 -23.68 13.36
CA SER A 56 -1.51 -23.68 11.98
C SER A 56 0.02 -23.51 11.92
N GLY A 57 0.65 -24.40 11.21
CA GLY A 57 2.09 -24.36 10.98
C GLY A 57 2.50 -23.32 9.93
N ALA A 58 3.80 -23.24 9.67
CA ALA A 58 4.47 -22.29 8.77
C ALA A 58 3.97 -22.25 7.31
N VAL A 59 3.11 -23.17 6.89
CA VAL A 59 2.59 -23.28 5.52
C VAL A 59 1.83 -22.05 5.06
N PHE A 60 1.15 -21.37 5.98
CA PHE A 60 0.36 -20.18 5.66
C PHE A 60 1.22 -18.92 5.49
N LEU A 61 2.37 -18.87 6.16
CA LEU A 61 3.27 -17.74 6.05
C LEU A 61 3.83 -17.61 4.62
N ASP A 62 4.25 -18.71 4.03
CA ASP A 62 4.78 -18.75 2.67
C ASP A 62 3.74 -18.26 1.66
N GLN A 63 2.48 -18.66 1.84
CA GLN A 63 1.39 -18.22 0.97
C GLN A 63 1.12 -16.72 1.08
N ALA A 64 1.07 -16.18 2.29
CA ALA A 64 0.87 -14.75 2.50
C ALA A 64 1.99 -13.93 1.85
N ILE A 65 3.23 -14.37 1.97
CA ILE A 65 4.39 -13.74 1.33
C ILE A 65 4.25 -13.81 -0.19
N GLU A 66 3.96 -14.98 -0.76
CA GLU A 66 3.79 -15.17 -2.20
C GLU A 66 2.70 -14.26 -2.78
N TYR A 67 1.53 -14.20 -2.15
CA TYR A 67 0.43 -13.34 -2.58
C TYR A 67 0.77 -11.85 -2.43
N GLY A 68 1.38 -11.46 -1.33
CA GLY A 68 1.81 -10.09 -1.12
C GLY A 68 2.83 -9.63 -2.15
N LEU A 69 3.79 -10.49 -2.51
CA LEU A 69 4.76 -10.22 -3.57
C LEU A 69 4.10 -10.08 -4.94
N ALA A 70 3.11 -10.92 -5.26
CA ALA A 70 2.36 -10.81 -6.51
C ALA A 70 1.59 -9.49 -6.61
N ILE A 71 0.97 -9.04 -5.52
CA ILE A 71 0.31 -7.74 -5.44
C ILE A 71 1.32 -6.62 -5.66
N LEU A 72 2.44 -6.62 -4.96
CA LEU A 72 3.48 -5.59 -5.09
C LEU A 72 4.10 -5.55 -6.48
N GLN A 73 4.28 -6.70 -7.12
CA GLN A 73 4.74 -6.78 -8.50
C GLN A 73 3.80 -6.05 -9.47
N GLY A 74 2.50 -6.12 -9.24
CA GLY A 74 1.50 -5.38 -10.02
C GLY A 74 1.62 -3.86 -9.89
N PHE A 75 2.23 -3.35 -8.83
CA PHE A 75 2.46 -1.93 -8.57
C PHE A 75 3.84 -1.42 -9.00
N LEU A 76 4.78 -2.27 -9.42
CA LEU A 76 6.17 -1.86 -9.73
C LEU A 76 6.26 -0.79 -10.82
N ASN A 77 5.35 -0.80 -11.78
CA ASN A 77 5.36 0.14 -12.91
C ASN A 77 4.51 1.40 -12.66
N GLN A 78 4.07 1.61 -11.44
CA GLN A 78 3.31 2.80 -11.08
C GLN A 78 4.23 3.99 -10.84
N GLU A 79 3.73 5.19 -11.10
CA GLU A 79 4.46 6.44 -10.86
C GLU A 79 4.84 6.61 -9.37
N TYR A 80 4.03 6.04 -8.48
CA TYR A 80 4.23 6.07 -7.04
C TYR A 80 4.56 4.66 -6.55
N PRO A 81 5.78 4.44 -6.05
CA PRO A 81 6.18 3.13 -5.59
C PRO A 81 5.37 2.71 -4.36
N PRO A 82 4.92 1.45 -4.32
CA PRO A 82 4.26 0.92 -3.14
C PRO A 82 5.26 0.75 -1.98
N ARG A 83 4.73 0.73 -0.77
CA ARG A 83 5.48 0.36 0.42
C ARG A 83 4.92 -0.92 1.00
N ALA A 84 5.80 -1.77 1.47
CA ALA A 84 5.48 -2.95 2.26
C ALA A 84 5.88 -2.70 3.71
N ALA A 85 5.02 -3.07 4.65
CA ALA A 85 5.31 -2.96 6.06
C ALA A 85 4.82 -4.18 6.83
N TRP A 86 5.48 -4.46 7.94
CA TRP A 86 5.19 -5.61 8.81
C TRP A 86 5.64 -5.31 10.24
N TYR A 87 5.10 -6.06 11.16
CA TYR A 87 5.61 -6.07 12.53
C TYR A 87 6.68 -7.14 12.67
N ASN A 88 7.87 -6.75 13.10
CA ASN A 88 8.95 -7.67 13.41
C ASN A 88 8.87 -8.05 14.88
N CYS A 89 8.45 -9.29 15.17
CA CYS A 89 8.28 -9.75 16.54
C CYS A 89 9.61 -9.91 17.31
N ARG A 90 10.73 -10.03 16.60
CA ARG A 90 12.06 -10.16 17.23
C ARG A 90 12.58 -8.81 17.72
N THR A 91 12.38 -7.76 16.96
CA THR A 91 12.79 -6.40 17.31
C THR A 91 11.69 -5.61 18.01
N GLN A 92 10.45 -6.14 17.99
CA GLN A 92 9.24 -5.50 18.53
C GLN A 92 8.95 -4.13 17.91
N ASN A 93 9.26 -3.98 16.63
CA ASN A 93 9.07 -2.74 15.90
C ASN A 93 8.35 -2.99 14.58
N MET A 94 7.66 -1.96 14.09
CA MET A 94 7.23 -1.91 12.71
C MET A 94 8.43 -1.65 11.81
N GLU A 95 8.49 -2.38 10.70
CA GLU A 95 9.48 -2.19 9.64
C GLU A 95 8.76 -1.92 8.32
N GLN A 96 9.42 -1.20 7.45
CA GLN A 96 8.91 -0.93 6.11
C GLN A 96 10.02 -0.91 5.07
N ILE A 97 9.63 -1.10 3.81
CA ILE A 97 10.48 -0.95 2.64
C ILE A 97 9.66 -0.36 1.50
N GLU A 98 10.23 0.56 0.77
CA GLU A 98 9.68 1.06 -0.49
C GLU A 98 10.10 0.13 -1.63
N ILE A 99 9.15 -0.27 -2.47
CA ILE A 99 9.37 -1.21 -3.57
C ILE A 99 9.45 -0.43 -4.87
N ARG A 100 10.67 -0.24 -5.38
CA ARG A 100 10.96 0.47 -6.63
C ARG A 100 11.28 -0.47 -7.77
N GLU A 101 11.95 -1.55 -7.47
CA GLU A 101 12.47 -2.52 -8.43
C GLU A 101 12.32 -3.97 -7.93
N THR A 102 12.56 -4.91 -8.81
CA THR A 102 12.39 -6.35 -8.49
C THR A 102 13.32 -6.79 -7.37
N GLU A 103 14.50 -6.22 -7.27
CA GLU A 103 15.49 -6.48 -6.22
C GLU A 103 14.94 -6.18 -4.83
N ASP A 104 14.09 -5.15 -4.70
CA ASP A 104 13.44 -4.81 -3.43
C ASP A 104 12.48 -5.90 -2.98
N LEU A 105 11.85 -6.63 -3.90
CA LEU A 105 10.99 -7.78 -3.57
C LEU A 105 11.80 -8.93 -2.98
N TYR A 106 13.00 -9.18 -3.47
CA TYR A 106 13.89 -10.19 -2.88
C TYR A 106 14.34 -9.78 -1.48
N LEU A 107 14.66 -8.50 -1.29
CA LEU A 107 15.04 -7.98 0.01
C LEU A 107 13.87 -8.07 1.00
N LEU A 108 12.65 -7.68 0.56
CA LEU A 108 11.43 -7.83 1.35
C LEU A 108 11.22 -9.26 1.79
N THR A 109 11.31 -10.22 0.87
CA THR A 109 11.14 -11.65 1.17
C THR A 109 12.09 -12.10 2.28
N SER A 110 13.36 -11.74 2.17
CA SER A 110 14.37 -12.06 3.19
C SER A 110 14.02 -11.45 4.55
N ARG A 111 13.58 -10.20 4.58
CA ARG A 111 13.19 -9.50 5.82
C ARG A 111 11.95 -10.09 6.47
N LEU A 112 10.94 -10.48 5.68
CA LEU A 112 9.73 -11.12 6.19
C LEU A 112 10.05 -12.46 6.86
N PHE A 113 10.91 -13.29 6.25
CA PHE A 113 11.36 -14.53 6.88
C PHE A 113 12.16 -14.29 8.17
N GLN A 114 12.96 -13.23 8.21
CA GLN A 114 13.71 -12.87 9.41
C GLN A 114 12.85 -12.30 10.54
N ALA A 115 11.75 -11.62 10.19
CA ALA A 115 10.84 -11.01 11.16
C ALA A 115 10.16 -12.05 12.05
N GLY A 116 9.88 -13.23 11.49
CA GLY A 116 9.18 -14.30 12.17
C GLY A 116 7.67 -14.05 12.29
N SER A 117 6.95 -15.10 12.59
CA SER A 117 5.51 -15.05 12.86
C SER A 117 5.22 -14.83 14.35
N TYR A 118 4.05 -14.34 14.65
CA TYR A 118 3.57 -14.11 16.03
C TYR A 118 2.14 -14.64 16.18
N ARG A 119 1.70 -14.81 17.44
CA ARG A 119 0.35 -15.29 17.76
C ARG A 119 -0.56 -14.21 18.32
N GLU A 120 0.04 -13.16 18.84
CA GLU A 120 -0.66 -12.03 19.43
C GLU A 120 -1.36 -11.20 18.35
N GLU A 121 -2.54 -10.68 18.65
CA GLU A 121 -3.23 -9.76 17.76
C GLU A 121 -2.54 -8.40 17.80
N ILE A 122 -2.09 -7.93 16.64
CA ILE A 122 -1.48 -6.63 16.46
C ILE A 122 -2.30 -5.84 15.46
N LEU A 123 -2.77 -4.66 15.85
CA LEU A 123 -3.47 -3.74 14.98
C LEU A 123 -2.44 -3.01 14.10
N LEU A 124 -2.08 -3.64 12.98
CA LEU A 124 -0.98 -3.21 12.12
C LEU A 124 -1.15 -1.80 11.58
N GLU A 125 -2.36 -1.40 11.19
CA GLU A 125 -2.60 -0.06 10.68
C GLU A 125 -2.33 1.02 11.74
N GLU A 126 -2.74 0.77 12.99
CA GLU A 126 -2.47 1.67 14.10
C GLU A 126 -1.00 1.69 14.47
N ALA A 127 -0.36 0.53 14.52
CA ALA A 127 1.06 0.39 14.78
C ALA A 127 1.90 1.10 13.71
N TYR A 128 1.49 1.00 12.44
CA TYR A 128 2.13 1.71 11.33
C TYR A 128 2.01 3.22 11.48
N LYS A 129 0.81 3.74 11.70
CA LYS A 129 0.58 5.18 11.91
C LYS A 129 1.35 5.74 13.09
N HIS A 130 1.47 4.95 14.15
CA HIS A 130 2.26 5.35 15.33
C HIS A 130 3.76 5.39 15.04
N SER A 131 4.27 4.42 14.29
CA SER A 131 5.70 4.32 13.96
C SER A 131 6.12 5.30 12.87
N TYR A 132 5.22 5.59 11.94
CA TYR A 132 5.47 6.43 10.77
C TYR A 132 4.39 7.52 10.61
N PRO A 133 4.27 8.44 11.56
CA PRO A 133 3.17 9.42 11.60
C PRO A 133 3.17 10.42 10.43
N GLN A 134 4.30 10.57 9.74
CA GLN A 134 4.44 11.46 8.58
C GLN A 134 4.18 10.76 7.24
N ASP A 135 4.06 9.44 7.26
CA ASP A 135 3.87 8.66 6.04
C ASP A 135 2.39 8.64 5.64
N GLY A 136 2.10 9.11 4.43
CA GLY A 136 0.78 8.99 3.81
C GLY A 136 0.71 7.81 2.84
N TYR A 137 -0.49 7.34 2.57
CA TYR A 137 -0.81 6.37 1.52
C TYR A 137 -2.19 6.64 0.95
N SER A 138 -2.40 6.27 -0.31
CA SER A 138 -3.69 6.42 -0.99
C SER A 138 -4.62 5.25 -0.74
N ILE A 139 -4.05 4.08 -0.53
CA ILE A 139 -4.75 2.82 -0.28
C ILE A 139 -3.92 1.97 0.68
N CYS A 140 -4.57 1.35 1.64
CA CYS A 140 -3.96 0.42 2.57
C CYS A 140 -4.50 -0.99 2.33
N LEU A 141 -3.64 -1.87 1.88
CA LEU A 141 -3.93 -3.29 1.73
C LEU A 141 -3.31 -4.06 2.89
N ARG A 142 -4.01 -5.04 3.41
CA ARG A 142 -3.50 -5.97 4.42
C ARG A 142 -3.74 -7.40 3.98
N ILE A 143 -2.72 -8.21 4.03
CA ILE A 143 -2.79 -9.64 3.74
C ILE A 143 -2.47 -10.43 4.99
N THR A 144 -3.26 -11.47 5.25
CA THR A 144 -3.13 -12.32 6.43
C THR A 144 -2.59 -13.71 6.06
N THR A 145 -2.09 -14.44 7.03
CA THR A 145 -1.53 -15.78 6.81
C THR A 145 -2.58 -16.83 6.47
N ASP A 146 -3.85 -16.60 6.80
CA ASP A 146 -4.97 -17.45 6.39
C ASP A 146 -5.53 -17.11 4.99
N GLY A 147 -4.86 -16.21 4.27
CA GLY A 147 -5.19 -15.87 2.89
C GLY A 147 -6.27 -14.82 2.74
N GLN A 148 -6.69 -14.16 3.80
CA GLN A 148 -7.61 -13.03 3.69
C GLN A 148 -6.87 -11.78 3.23
N TRP A 149 -7.55 -10.97 2.44
CA TRP A 149 -7.03 -9.67 2.09
C TRP A 149 -8.07 -8.57 2.35
N TRP A 150 -7.57 -7.44 2.83
CA TRP A 150 -8.34 -6.30 3.29
C TRP A 150 -7.89 -5.04 2.57
N GLU A 151 -8.82 -4.15 2.30
CA GLU A 151 -8.58 -2.83 1.71
C GLU A 151 -9.23 -1.78 2.60
N ASP A 152 -8.41 -0.86 3.11
CA ASP A 152 -8.85 0.21 4.02
C ASP A 152 -9.73 -0.29 5.18
N GLY A 153 -9.35 -1.43 5.76
CA GLY A 153 -10.04 -2.06 6.89
C GLY A 153 -11.28 -2.89 6.52
N ILE A 154 -11.57 -3.06 5.23
CA ILE A 154 -12.71 -3.85 4.74
C ILE A 154 -12.21 -5.15 4.13
N LEU A 155 -12.75 -6.29 4.61
CA LEU A 155 -12.45 -7.61 4.02
C LEU A 155 -12.98 -7.67 2.58
N LYS A 156 -12.09 -7.95 1.63
CA LYS A 156 -12.40 -8.01 0.19
C LYS A 156 -12.47 -9.43 -0.35
N GLY A 157 -11.79 -10.38 0.26
CA GLY A 157 -11.82 -11.74 -0.22
C GLY A 157 -10.84 -12.66 0.50
N GLU A 158 -10.85 -13.90 0.06
CA GLU A 158 -9.93 -14.94 0.50
C GLU A 158 -9.16 -15.46 -0.71
N LEU A 159 -7.84 -15.61 -0.55
CA LEU A 159 -6.97 -16.17 -1.56
C LEU A 159 -6.94 -17.68 -1.38
N THR A 160 -7.39 -18.41 -2.38
CA THR A 160 -7.38 -19.87 -2.36
C THR A 160 -6.14 -20.42 -3.04
N ARG A 161 -5.75 -21.64 -2.63
CA ARG A 161 -4.52 -22.34 -3.09
C ARG A 161 -4.47 -22.65 -4.60
N THR A 162 -5.60 -22.52 -5.32
CA THR A 162 -5.78 -22.94 -6.72
C THR A 162 -5.70 -21.80 -7.73
N GLY A 163 -5.00 -20.73 -7.41
CA GLY A 163 -4.74 -19.64 -8.34
C GLY A 163 -5.48 -18.38 -8.00
N LEU A 164 -4.93 -17.32 -8.50
CA LEU A 164 -5.46 -15.96 -8.52
C LEU A 164 -6.79 -15.87 -9.28
N GLU A 165 -7.78 -16.65 -8.91
CA GLU A 165 -9.16 -16.38 -9.28
C GLU A 165 -9.71 -15.38 -8.27
N THR A 166 -9.30 -14.15 -8.47
CA THR A 166 -9.91 -13.00 -7.83
C THR A 166 -11.24 -12.74 -8.50
N GLU A 167 -12.32 -13.27 -7.95
CA GLU A 167 -13.62 -12.64 -8.19
C GLU A 167 -13.52 -11.20 -7.68
N GLY A 168 -13.33 -10.26 -8.57
CA GLY A 168 -13.56 -8.84 -8.31
C GLY A 168 -12.37 -7.90 -8.29
N ILE A 169 -11.16 -8.25 -8.75
CA ILE A 169 -10.16 -7.23 -9.08
C ILE A 169 -10.33 -6.85 -10.56
N SER A 170 -11.20 -5.89 -10.81
CA SER A 170 -11.11 -5.04 -12.01
C SER A 170 -9.99 -4.03 -11.75
N VAL A 171 -8.87 -4.23 -12.40
CA VAL A 171 -7.81 -3.24 -12.50
C VAL A 171 -8.24 -2.16 -13.49
#